data_204159569f7ce3ea67be2a0816ea5bfa
#
_entry.id   204159569f7ce3ea67be2a0816ea5bfa
#
_cell.length_a   1.000
_cell.length_b   1.000
_cell.length_c   1.000
_cell.angle_alpha   90.00
_cell.angle_beta   90.00
_cell.angle_gamma   90.00
#
_symmetry.space_group_name_H-M   'P 1'
#
loop_
_entity.id
_entity.type
_entity.pdbx_description
1 polymer ?
#
loop_
_entity_poly.entity_id
_entity_poly.type
_entity_poly.pdbx_seq_one_letter_code
_entity_poly.pdbx_strand_id
1 'polypeptide(L)'
;KTPKQALILVSAVGMVAYFLQWGAALIVCAVLAQEVAKKVKGIHYPLLVAAAYVGNAFCLVGISGTIALNVAGGWNFEGVWSTTGIPFRETVFAPYNLFIYVVGAIVLCLLITAMHPSPEKTKTVDPSIFNEVSAAKVYKSPSEMTPAEKLETSVLLNGAITCIGFF
;
A
#
# COMPACT_ATOMS: atom_id res chain seq x y z
N LYS A 1 2.34 21.94 -6.21
CA LYS A 1 1.95 20.82 -7.08
C LYS A 1 0.44 20.88 -7.30
N THR A 2 -0.02 20.53 -8.51
CA THR A 2 -1.45 20.49 -8.82
C THR A 2 -2.09 19.22 -8.27
N PRO A 3 -3.41 19.19 -7.98
CA PRO A 3 -4.10 17.98 -7.52
C PRO A 3 -3.89 16.77 -8.46
N LYS A 4 -3.92 16.98 -9.78
CA LYS A 4 -3.67 15.92 -10.76
C LYS A 4 -2.26 15.33 -10.65
N GLN A 5 -1.24 16.18 -10.50
CA GLN A 5 0.15 15.71 -10.30
C GLN A 5 0.31 14.93 -8.99
N ALA A 6 -0.41 15.33 -7.95
CA ALA A 6 -0.40 14.61 -6.68
C ALA A 6 -1.05 13.21 -6.81
N LEU A 7 -2.15 13.10 -7.54
CA LEU A 7 -2.79 11.81 -7.82
C LEU A 7 -1.86 10.88 -8.61
N ILE A 8 -1.20 11.37 -9.66
CA ILE A 8 -0.22 10.60 -10.43
C ILE A 8 0.91 10.10 -9.51
N LEU A 9 1.46 11.00 -8.69
CA LEU A 9 2.55 10.64 -7.77
C LEU A 9 2.12 9.53 -6.79
N VAL A 10 0.96 9.70 -6.14
CA VAL A 10 0.46 8.72 -5.17
C VAL A 10 0.16 7.38 -5.83
N SER A 11 -0.49 7.38 -7.00
CA SER A 11 -0.75 6.16 -7.75
C SER A 11 0.53 5.46 -8.19
N ALA A 12 1.51 6.20 -8.72
CA ALA A 12 2.77 5.64 -9.17
C ALA A 12 3.60 5.04 -8.01
N VAL A 13 3.68 5.75 -6.87
CA VAL A 13 4.33 5.23 -5.67
C VAL A 13 3.58 3.99 -5.15
N GLY A 14 2.25 4.03 -5.15
CA GLY A 14 1.43 2.88 -4.80
C GLY A 14 1.72 1.67 -5.67
N MET A 15 1.73 1.84 -7.00
CA MET A 15 2.07 0.75 -7.93
C MET A 15 3.41 0.11 -7.57
N VAL A 16 4.47 0.90 -7.44
CA VAL A 16 5.80 0.38 -7.09
C VAL A 16 5.80 -0.32 -5.73
N ALA A 17 5.19 0.28 -4.73
CA ALA A 17 5.14 -0.29 -3.38
C ALA A 17 4.40 -1.64 -3.34
N TYR A 18 3.25 -1.74 -4.01
CA TYR A 18 2.47 -2.98 -4.09
C TYR A 18 3.18 -4.08 -4.89
N PHE A 19 3.95 -3.72 -5.92
CA PHE A 19 4.76 -4.68 -6.66
C PHE A 19 5.87 -5.27 -5.79
N LEU A 20 6.49 -4.47 -4.94
CA LEU A 20 7.58 -4.90 -4.07
C LEU A 20 7.05 -5.70 -2.87
N GLN A 21 6.12 -5.10 -2.11
CA GLN A 21 5.58 -5.73 -0.90
C GLN A 21 4.17 -5.19 -0.62
N TRP A 22 3.14 -5.99 -0.92
CA TRP A 22 1.75 -5.56 -0.86
C TRP A 22 1.29 -5.17 0.55
N GLY A 23 1.73 -5.88 1.60
CA GLY A 23 1.32 -5.60 2.98
C GLY A 23 1.86 -4.27 3.49
N ALA A 24 3.16 -3.99 3.30
CA ALA A 24 3.76 -2.71 3.66
C ALA A 24 3.21 -1.55 2.82
N ALA A 25 2.88 -1.82 1.55
CA ALA A 25 2.32 -0.81 0.65
C ALA A 25 1.01 -0.21 1.17
N LEU A 26 0.16 -1.00 1.83
CA LEU A 26 -1.08 -0.52 2.46
C LEU A 26 -0.80 0.62 3.44
N ILE A 27 0.18 0.44 4.32
CA ILE A 27 0.55 1.42 5.34
C ILE A 27 1.23 2.64 4.71
N VAL A 28 2.22 2.41 3.85
CA VAL A 28 2.98 3.48 3.18
C VAL A 28 2.05 4.37 2.35
N CYS A 29 1.15 3.78 1.57
CA CYS A 29 0.22 4.52 0.73
C CYS A 29 -0.83 5.27 1.55
N ALA A 30 -1.30 4.72 2.67
CA ALA A 30 -2.22 5.41 3.56
C ALA A 30 -1.57 6.66 4.18
N VAL A 31 -0.34 6.54 4.70
CA VAL A 31 0.42 7.67 5.25
C VAL A 31 0.72 8.70 4.16
N LEU A 32 1.12 8.27 2.97
CA LEU A 32 1.38 9.15 1.85
C LEU A 32 0.13 9.93 1.44
N ALA A 33 -1.05 9.28 1.39
CA ALA A 33 -2.31 9.95 1.07
C ALA A 33 -2.64 11.03 2.12
N GLN A 34 -2.46 10.75 3.40
CA GLN A 34 -2.68 11.73 4.48
C GLN A 34 -1.75 12.94 4.32
N GLU A 35 -0.45 12.70 4.11
CA GLU A 35 0.53 13.79 3.95
C GLU A 35 0.29 14.63 2.69
N VAL A 36 -0.17 14.01 1.61
CA VAL A 36 -0.56 14.72 0.39
C VAL A 36 -1.82 15.54 0.61
N ALA A 37 -2.81 15.00 1.33
CA ALA A 37 -4.04 15.71 1.67
C ALA A 37 -3.76 16.98 2.50
N LYS A 38 -2.80 16.93 3.44
CA LYS A 38 -2.39 18.09 4.24
C LYS A 38 -1.75 19.19 3.40
N LYS A 39 -1.00 18.82 2.33
CA LYS A 39 -0.14 19.75 1.58
C LYS A 39 -0.74 20.25 0.28
N VAL A 40 -1.68 19.53 -0.32
CA VAL A 40 -2.23 19.84 -1.65
C VAL A 40 -3.66 20.35 -1.53
N LYS A 41 -3.82 21.66 -1.64
CA LYS A 41 -5.14 22.30 -1.61
C LYS A 41 -5.99 21.89 -2.84
N GLY A 42 -7.29 21.69 -2.63
CA GLY A 42 -8.24 21.38 -3.72
C GLY A 42 -8.13 19.95 -4.24
N ILE A 43 -7.46 19.04 -3.55
CA ILE A 43 -7.45 17.63 -3.90
C ILE A 43 -8.75 16.95 -3.45
N HIS A 44 -9.34 16.15 -4.32
CA HIS A 44 -10.52 15.35 -3.98
C HIS A 44 -10.11 14.17 -3.12
N TYR A 45 -10.35 14.25 -1.80
CA TYR A 45 -9.84 13.27 -0.82
C TYR A 45 -10.30 11.83 -1.10
N PRO A 46 -11.59 11.54 -1.42
CA PRO A 46 -11.98 10.17 -1.75
C PRO A 46 -11.21 9.58 -2.94
N LEU A 47 -10.91 10.39 -3.96
CA LEU A 47 -10.14 9.95 -5.10
C LEU A 47 -8.65 9.77 -4.75
N LEU A 48 -8.11 10.57 -3.83
CA LEU A 48 -6.75 10.42 -3.33
C LEU A 48 -6.59 9.09 -2.58
N VAL A 49 -7.57 8.71 -1.77
CA VAL A 49 -7.60 7.40 -1.10
C VAL A 49 -7.66 6.26 -2.12
N ALA A 50 -8.50 6.41 -3.16
CA ALA A 50 -8.55 5.44 -4.26
C ALA A 50 -7.21 5.36 -5.00
N ALA A 51 -6.54 6.50 -5.25
CA ALA A 51 -5.21 6.56 -5.86
C ALA A 51 -4.14 5.85 -5.04
N ALA A 52 -4.20 5.96 -3.71
CA ALA A 52 -3.28 5.28 -2.80
C ALA A 52 -3.49 3.76 -2.80
N TYR A 53 -4.72 3.30 -3.03
CA TYR A 53 -5.07 1.88 -3.02
C TYR A 53 -5.03 1.22 -4.41
N VAL A 54 -4.97 2.00 -5.50
CA VAL A 54 -5.08 1.46 -6.87
C VAL A 54 -3.99 0.43 -7.21
N GLY A 55 -2.80 0.56 -6.62
CA GLY A 55 -1.71 -0.41 -6.77
C GLY A 55 -2.06 -1.82 -6.30
N ASN A 56 -3.03 -1.95 -5.39
CA ASN A 56 -3.50 -3.25 -4.91
C ASN A 56 -4.10 -4.14 -6.03
N ALA A 57 -4.55 -3.53 -7.14
CA ALA A 57 -4.99 -4.30 -8.32
C ALA A 57 -3.91 -5.27 -8.84
N PHE A 58 -2.63 -4.99 -8.56
CA PHE A 58 -1.49 -5.78 -9.00
C PHE A 58 -0.75 -6.47 -7.83
N CYS A 59 -1.34 -6.59 -6.66
CA CYS A 59 -0.68 -7.18 -5.49
C CYS A 59 -0.24 -8.65 -5.70
N LEU A 60 -0.94 -9.39 -6.58
CA LEU A 60 -0.61 -10.80 -6.90
C LEU A 60 0.41 -10.95 -8.03
N VAL A 61 0.68 -9.86 -8.76
CA VAL A 61 1.57 -9.84 -9.95
C VAL A 61 3.02 -9.55 -9.56
N GLY A 62 3.23 -8.95 -8.38
CA GLY A 62 4.53 -8.51 -7.89
C GLY A 62 5.34 -9.59 -7.17
N ILE A 63 6.50 -9.16 -6.66
CA ILE A 63 7.49 -10.04 -6.01
C ILE A 63 6.92 -10.69 -4.75
N SER A 64 6.09 -9.98 -3.98
CA SER A 64 5.45 -10.50 -2.77
C SER A 64 4.08 -11.15 -3.02
N GLY A 65 3.72 -11.35 -4.28
CA GLY A 65 2.46 -11.99 -4.64
C GLY A 65 2.42 -13.45 -4.16
N THR A 66 1.39 -13.80 -3.38
CA THR A 66 1.25 -15.14 -2.79
C THR A 66 1.29 -16.24 -3.86
N ILE A 67 0.67 -16.01 -5.02
CA ILE A 67 0.65 -16.98 -6.11
C ILE A 67 2.07 -17.20 -6.64
N ALA A 68 2.79 -16.14 -6.96
CA ALA A 68 4.15 -16.22 -7.49
C ALA A 68 5.12 -16.89 -6.51
N LEU A 69 5.01 -16.58 -5.21
CA LEU A 69 5.80 -17.19 -4.15
C LEU A 69 5.51 -18.70 -4.01
N ASN A 70 4.25 -19.09 -4.02
CA ASN A 70 3.86 -20.50 -3.90
C ASN A 70 4.31 -21.30 -5.12
N VAL A 71 4.15 -20.76 -6.32
CA VAL A 71 4.61 -21.41 -7.55
C VAL A 71 6.13 -21.54 -7.58
N ALA A 72 6.87 -20.54 -7.11
CA ALA A 72 8.33 -20.60 -6.98
C ALA A 72 8.81 -21.62 -5.94
N GLY A 73 8.05 -21.77 -4.86
CA GLY A 73 8.30 -22.77 -3.80
C GLY A 73 7.95 -24.20 -4.16
N GLY A 74 7.38 -24.47 -5.34
CA GLY A 74 6.94 -25.82 -5.72
C GLY A 74 5.63 -26.25 -5.06
N TRP A 75 4.66 -25.34 -4.95
CA TRP A 75 3.36 -25.64 -4.37
C TRP A 75 2.62 -26.72 -5.18
N ASN A 76 2.43 -27.88 -4.54
CA ASN A 76 1.76 -29.03 -5.15
C ASN A 76 0.24 -28.90 -5.01
N PHE A 77 -0.44 -28.72 -6.14
CA PHE A 77 -1.80 -29.21 -6.29
C PHE A 77 -1.70 -30.67 -6.79
N GLU A 78 -2.01 -31.61 -5.92
CA GLU A 78 -1.98 -33.03 -6.25
C GLU A 78 -2.67 -33.29 -7.60
N GLY A 79 -1.90 -33.78 -8.57
CA GLY A 79 -2.38 -34.16 -9.89
C GLY A 79 -2.44 -33.06 -10.97
N VAL A 80 -2.15 -31.80 -10.69
CA VAL A 80 -2.30 -30.70 -11.65
C VAL A 80 -0.99 -29.97 -11.96
N TRP A 81 0.00 -29.95 -11.04
CA TRP A 81 1.25 -29.18 -11.19
C TRP A 81 2.48 -30.02 -10.93
N SER A 82 3.56 -29.68 -11.64
CA SER A 82 4.88 -30.25 -11.40
C SER A 82 5.37 -29.93 -9.98
N THR A 83 6.03 -30.89 -9.35
CA THR A 83 6.69 -30.74 -8.04
C THR A 83 7.89 -29.76 -8.07
N THR A 84 8.31 -29.34 -9.25
CA THR A 84 9.45 -28.44 -9.45
C THR A 84 8.94 -27.01 -9.46
N GLY A 85 9.49 -26.14 -8.57
CA GLY A 85 9.14 -24.72 -8.52
C GLY A 85 9.46 -24.01 -9.84
N ILE A 86 8.61 -23.06 -10.22
CA ILE A 86 8.83 -22.21 -11.40
C ILE A 86 9.49 -20.91 -10.93
N PRO A 87 10.71 -20.59 -11.39
CA PRO A 87 11.44 -19.43 -10.90
C PRO A 87 10.76 -18.11 -11.26
N PHE A 88 10.98 -17.06 -10.47
CA PHE A 88 10.43 -15.71 -10.71
C PHE A 88 10.75 -15.14 -12.08
N ARG A 89 11.84 -15.56 -12.70
CA ARG A 89 12.19 -15.16 -14.06
C ARG A 89 11.09 -15.54 -15.07
N GLU A 90 10.44 -16.67 -14.86
CA GLU A 90 9.40 -17.21 -15.77
C GLU A 90 7.99 -16.80 -15.35
N THR A 91 7.81 -16.20 -14.18
CA THR A 91 6.54 -15.73 -13.64
C THR A 91 6.53 -14.21 -13.47
N VAL A 92 7.03 -13.69 -12.35
CA VAL A 92 7.00 -12.26 -12.01
C VAL A 92 7.75 -11.41 -13.04
N PHE A 93 8.94 -11.84 -13.47
CA PHE A 93 9.77 -11.13 -14.43
C PHE A 93 9.58 -11.58 -15.88
N ALA A 94 8.59 -12.41 -16.15
CA ALA A 94 8.25 -12.78 -17.52
C ALA A 94 7.83 -11.55 -18.34
N PRO A 95 8.25 -11.43 -19.63
CA PRO A 95 7.95 -10.24 -20.43
C PRO A 95 6.46 -9.90 -20.53
N TYR A 96 5.60 -10.91 -20.62
CA TYR A 96 4.15 -10.72 -20.67
C TYR A 96 3.60 -10.13 -19.35
N ASN A 97 4.13 -10.57 -18.21
CA ASN A 97 3.70 -10.10 -16.90
C ASN A 97 4.12 -8.64 -16.68
N LEU A 98 5.37 -8.31 -17.00
CA LEU A 98 5.88 -6.94 -16.94
C LEU A 98 5.14 -6.02 -17.91
N PHE A 99 4.81 -6.50 -19.12
CA PHE A 99 4.02 -5.74 -20.08
C PHE A 99 2.63 -5.39 -19.53
N ILE A 100 1.91 -6.39 -19.02
CA ILE A 100 0.58 -6.18 -18.41
C ILE A 100 0.67 -5.22 -17.23
N TYR A 101 1.69 -5.39 -16.39
CA TYR A 101 1.90 -4.52 -15.24
C TYR A 101 2.14 -3.06 -15.65
N VAL A 102 3.08 -2.83 -16.56
CA VAL A 102 3.44 -1.45 -16.99
C VAL A 102 2.27 -0.78 -17.71
N VAL A 103 1.64 -1.47 -18.65
CA VAL A 103 0.49 -0.92 -19.38
C VAL A 103 -0.68 -0.66 -18.43
N GLY A 104 -0.99 -1.60 -17.55
CA GLY A 104 -2.06 -1.44 -16.56
C GLY A 104 -1.78 -0.30 -15.57
N ALA A 105 -0.53 -0.17 -15.10
CA ALA A 105 -0.13 0.94 -14.24
C ALA A 105 -0.32 2.31 -14.90
N ILE A 106 0.09 2.44 -16.16
CA ILE A 106 -0.11 3.68 -16.94
C ILE A 106 -1.60 3.97 -17.09
N VAL A 107 -2.40 3.00 -17.51
CA VAL A 107 -3.85 3.15 -17.71
C VAL A 107 -4.53 3.57 -16.43
N LEU A 108 -4.24 2.90 -15.31
CA LEU A 108 -4.85 3.21 -14.01
C LEU A 108 -4.43 4.60 -13.48
N CYS A 109 -3.16 4.98 -13.62
CA CYS A 109 -2.73 6.33 -13.26
C CYS A 109 -3.44 7.41 -14.08
N LEU A 110 -3.62 7.20 -15.38
CA LEU A 110 -4.33 8.12 -16.26
C LEU A 110 -5.82 8.16 -15.90
N LEU A 111 -6.44 7.02 -15.67
CA LEU A 111 -7.85 6.91 -15.29
C LEU A 111 -8.15 7.67 -13.99
N ILE A 112 -7.39 7.40 -12.94
CA ILE A 112 -7.52 8.09 -11.63
C ILE A 112 -7.38 9.60 -11.82
N THR A 113 -6.43 10.04 -12.64
CA THR A 113 -6.21 11.47 -12.90
C THR A 113 -7.36 12.10 -13.68
N ALA A 114 -7.92 11.37 -14.64
CA ALA A 114 -9.07 11.81 -15.44
C ALA A 114 -10.36 11.89 -14.61
N MET A 115 -10.49 11.06 -13.57
CA MET A 115 -11.66 11.06 -12.68
C MET A 115 -11.70 12.24 -11.70
N HIS A 116 -10.67 13.11 -11.66
CA HIS A 116 -10.68 14.26 -10.74
C HIS A 116 -11.84 15.20 -11.09
N PRO A 117 -12.76 15.45 -10.12
CA PRO A 117 -13.94 16.25 -10.38
C PRO A 117 -13.61 17.74 -10.54
N SER A 118 -14.59 18.50 -11.05
CA SER A 118 -14.51 19.95 -11.08
C SER A 118 -14.38 20.55 -9.67
N PRO A 119 -13.82 21.75 -9.52
CA PRO A 119 -13.62 22.41 -8.22
C PRO A 119 -14.88 22.47 -7.35
N GLU A 120 -16.05 22.66 -7.97
CA GLU A 120 -17.34 22.75 -7.28
C GLU A 120 -17.78 21.42 -6.63
N LYS A 121 -17.36 20.29 -7.21
CA LYS A 121 -17.71 18.94 -6.73
C LYS A 121 -16.58 18.31 -5.90
N THR A 122 -15.50 19.03 -5.70
CA THR A 122 -14.33 18.54 -4.98
C THR A 122 -14.62 18.49 -3.47
N LYS A 123 -14.48 17.32 -2.87
CA LYS A 123 -14.56 17.09 -1.42
C LYS A 123 -13.17 17.08 -0.85
N THR A 124 -12.79 18.13 -0.13
CA THR A 124 -11.52 18.24 0.61
C THR A 124 -11.72 17.80 2.07
N VAL A 125 -10.64 17.45 2.73
CA VAL A 125 -10.61 17.14 4.17
C VAL A 125 -9.86 18.26 4.87
N ASP A 126 -10.34 18.63 6.06
CA ASP A 126 -9.63 19.57 6.93
C ASP A 126 -8.35 18.90 7.46
N PRO A 127 -7.17 19.49 7.24
CA PRO A 127 -5.91 18.93 7.73
C PRO A 127 -5.83 18.75 9.25
N SER A 128 -6.63 19.48 10.03
CA SER A 128 -6.69 19.38 11.48
C SER A 128 -7.07 17.99 11.98
N ILE A 129 -7.97 17.29 11.25
CA ILE A 129 -8.41 15.93 11.57
C ILE A 129 -7.24 14.95 11.66
N PHE A 130 -6.24 15.11 10.80
CA PHE A 130 -5.05 14.24 10.81
C PHE A 130 -4.11 14.52 11.98
N ASN A 131 -4.14 15.75 12.52
CA ASN A 131 -3.36 16.12 13.70
C ASN A 131 -3.97 15.56 14.97
N GLU A 132 -5.30 15.53 15.08
CA GLU A 132 -6.01 14.93 16.21
C GLU A 132 -5.77 13.42 16.29
N VAL A 133 -5.78 12.72 15.16
CA VAL A 133 -5.44 11.29 15.10
C VAL A 133 -3.99 11.02 15.51
N SER A 134 -3.08 11.92 15.17
CA SER A 134 -1.67 11.84 15.60
C SER A 134 -1.50 12.22 17.08
N ALA A 135 -2.27 13.18 17.58
CA ALA A 135 -2.25 13.60 18.98
C ALA A 135 -2.93 12.60 19.91
N ALA A 136 -3.86 11.76 19.40
CA ALA A 136 -4.47 10.67 20.17
C ALA A 136 -3.47 9.58 20.56
N LYS A 137 -2.26 9.55 19.99
CA LYS A 137 -1.07 8.86 20.53
C LYS A 137 -0.39 9.66 21.63
N VAL A 138 -1.14 10.41 22.46
CA VAL A 138 -0.59 10.96 23.70
C VAL A 138 -0.17 9.76 24.55
N TYR A 139 1.13 9.67 24.81
CA TYR A 139 1.69 8.68 25.74
C TYR A 139 1.04 8.91 27.11
N LYS A 140 0.03 8.10 27.42
CA LYS A 140 -0.53 8.04 28.76
C LYS A 140 0.57 7.62 29.73
N SER A 141 0.51 8.12 30.93
CA SER A 141 1.42 7.62 31.97
C SER A 141 1.23 6.10 32.15
N PRO A 142 2.28 5.33 32.47
CA PRO A 142 2.18 3.87 32.63
C PRO A 142 1.09 3.42 33.61
N SER A 143 0.69 4.29 34.53
CA SER A 143 -0.40 4.05 35.50
C SER A 143 -1.81 4.17 34.90
N GLU A 144 -1.95 4.93 33.81
CA GLU A 144 -3.24 5.18 33.13
C GLU A 144 -3.44 4.30 31.90
N MET A 145 -2.42 3.50 31.53
CA MET A 145 -2.48 2.59 30.39
C MET A 145 -3.32 1.35 30.70
N THR A 146 -4.20 1.00 29.78
CA THR A 146 -4.88 -0.29 29.78
C THR A 146 -3.88 -1.45 29.59
N PRO A 147 -4.22 -2.69 29.93
CA PRO A 147 -3.36 -3.84 29.69
C PRO A 147 -2.93 -3.99 28.22
N ALA A 148 -3.83 -3.69 27.29
CA ALA A 148 -3.55 -3.73 25.84
C ALA A 148 -2.53 -2.65 25.44
N GLU A 149 -2.69 -1.40 25.92
CA GLU A 149 -1.74 -0.31 25.66
C GLU A 149 -0.36 -0.60 26.24
N LYS A 150 -0.28 -1.26 27.41
CA LYS A 150 1.00 -1.71 28.00
C LYS A 150 1.71 -2.75 27.15
N LEU A 151 0.96 -3.69 26.57
CA LEU A 151 1.52 -4.70 25.66
C LEU A 151 1.99 -4.04 24.34
N GLU A 152 1.19 -3.15 23.78
CA GLU A 152 1.51 -2.43 22.53
C GLU A 152 2.77 -1.56 22.67
N THR A 153 2.99 -0.95 23.84
CA THR A 153 4.17 -0.09 24.10
C THR A 153 5.36 -0.84 24.69
N SER A 154 5.22 -2.15 24.95
CA SER A 154 6.30 -2.97 25.53
C SER A 154 7.45 -3.14 24.55
N VAL A 155 8.61 -2.56 24.89
CA VAL A 155 9.85 -2.69 24.09
C VAL A 155 10.29 -4.14 23.97
N LEU A 156 10.11 -4.92 25.04
CA LEU A 156 10.50 -6.33 25.08
C LEU A 156 9.61 -7.18 24.16
N LEU A 157 8.30 -6.97 24.18
CA LEU A 157 7.36 -7.70 23.33
C LEU A 157 7.56 -7.33 21.85
N ASN A 158 7.66 -6.04 21.56
CA ASN A 158 7.90 -5.55 20.21
C ASN A 158 9.27 -6.00 19.67
N GLY A 159 10.29 -6.00 20.51
CA GLY A 159 11.61 -6.54 20.16
C GLY A 159 11.57 -8.04 19.87
N ALA A 160 10.89 -8.83 20.70
CA ALA A 160 10.73 -10.27 20.48
C ALA A 160 9.97 -10.57 19.18
N ILE A 161 8.85 -9.88 18.93
CA ILE A 161 8.07 -10.04 17.69
C ILE A 161 8.90 -9.65 16.46
N THR A 162 9.67 -8.56 16.55
CA THR A 162 10.57 -8.14 15.47
C THR A 162 11.64 -9.19 15.20
N CYS A 163 12.29 -9.73 16.24
CA CYS A 163 13.27 -10.79 16.08
C CYS A 163 12.67 -12.05 15.44
N ILE A 164 11.48 -12.49 15.88
CA ILE A 164 10.81 -13.66 15.30
C ILE A 164 10.40 -13.40 13.83
N GLY A 165 10.03 -12.18 13.48
CA GLY A 165 9.65 -11.84 12.11
C GLY A 165 10.84 -11.71 11.14
N PHE A 166 12.08 -11.67 11.63
CA PHE A 166 13.30 -11.67 10.83
C PHE A 166 13.85 -13.07 10.54
N PHE A 167 13.34 -14.12 11.19
CA PHE A 167 13.68 -15.52 10.97
C PHE A 167 12.53 -16.27 10.29
#